data_0d6e975babfc07a013fe9312defb4e16
#
_entry.id   0d6e975babfc07a013fe9312defb4e16
#
_cell.length_a   1.000
_cell.length_b   1.000
_cell.length_c   1.000
_cell.angle_alpha   90.00
_cell.angle_beta   90.00
_cell.angle_gamma   90.00
#
_symmetry.space_group_name_H-M   'P 1'
#
loop_
_entity.id
_entity.type
_entity.pdbx_description
1 polymer ?
#
loop_
_entity_poly.entity_id
_entity_poly.type
_entity_poly.pdbx_seq_one_letter_code
_entity_poly.pdbx_strand_id
1 'polypeptide(L)'
;KREWAEEIAEHSDAMSAVDDDGYIVACAGVFPTRILKVGNGPNLPQEAMAWAIFSPRLPRYAKGVLRAIRLFLDGRPEYRIEAYVDPNHAEAARFLERLGFGFEREVEGEHPDGARLCLYARVRH
;
A
#
# COMPACT_ATOMS: atom_id res chain seq x y z
N LYS A 1 17.19 6.39 -7.37
CA LYS A 1 15.78 5.96 -7.30
C LYS A 1 15.63 4.46 -7.05
N ARG A 2 16.52 3.63 -7.63
CA ARG A 2 16.53 2.19 -7.35
C ARG A 2 16.98 1.89 -5.93
N GLU A 3 18.04 2.54 -5.47
CA GLU A 3 18.58 2.35 -4.12
C GLU A 3 17.53 2.64 -3.05
N TRP A 4 16.74 3.69 -3.27
CA TRP A 4 15.70 4.08 -2.34
C TRP A 4 14.55 3.05 -2.30
N ALA A 5 14.13 2.52 -3.45
CA ALA A 5 13.11 1.49 -3.50
C ALA A 5 13.59 0.18 -2.86
N GLU A 6 14.86 -0.18 -3.04
CA GLU A 6 15.47 -1.34 -2.41
C GLU A 6 15.54 -1.16 -0.89
N GLU A 7 15.89 0.04 -0.42
CA GLU A 7 15.95 0.35 1.00
C GLU A 7 14.58 0.22 1.68
N ILE A 8 13.53 0.70 1.05
CA ILE A 8 12.17 0.53 1.54
C ILE A 8 11.79 -0.95 1.54
N ALA A 9 12.13 -1.66 0.49
CA ALA A 9 11.81 -3.09 0.34
C ALA A 9 12.48 -3.96 1.42
N GLU A 10 13.62 -3.55 1.97
CA GLU A 10 14.28 -4.27 3.07
C GLU A 10 13.45 -4.28 4.35
N HIS A 11 12.57 -3.28 4.54
CA HIS A 11 11.79 -3.10 5.77
C HIS A 11 10.33 -3.52 5.66
N SER A 12 9.90 -3.92 4.47
CA SER A 12 8.52 -4.35 4.23
C SER A 12 8.48 -5.35 3.08
N ASP A 13 7.41 -6.13 3.02
CA ASP A 13 7.12 -6.92 1.82
C ASP A 13 6.69 -5.95 0.74
N ALA A 14 7.43 -5.93 -0.36
CA ALA A 14 7.23 -4.93 -1.40
C ALA A 14 7.36 -5.52 -2.79
N MET A 15 6.80 -4.80 -3.75
CA MET A 15 6.93 -5.10 -5.15
C MET A 15 7.27 -3.83 -5.93
N SER A 16 7.91 -4.00 -7.08
CA SER A 16 8.15 -2.91 -8.02
C SER A 16 7.63 -3.30 -9.39
N ALA A 17 6.98 -2.37 -10.05
CA ALA A 17 6.59 -2.52 -11.45
C ALA A 17 7.56 -1.72 -12.30
N VAL A 18 8.08 -2.37 -13.34
CA VAL A 18 9.12 -1.81 -14.21
C VAL A 18 8.61 -1.82 -15.65
N ASP A 19 8.86 -0.74 -16.39
CA ASP A 19 8.47 -0.68 -17.79
C ASP A 19 9.51 -1.38 -18.71
N ASP A 20 9.23 -1.40 -20.00
CA ASP A 20 10.09 -2.08 -20.99
C ASP A 20 11.51 -1.48 -21.08
N ASP A 21 11.67 -0.24 -20.64
CA ASP A 21 12.96 0.46 -20.64
C ASP A 21 13.73 0.27 -19.34
N GLY A 22 13.16 -0.46 -18.38
CA GLY A 22 13.78 -0.71 -17.08
C GLY A 22 13.54 0.39 -16.04
N TYR A 23 12.65 1.34 -16.30
CA TYR A 23 12.30 2.37 -15.33
C TYR A 23 11.21 1.87 -14.37
N ILE A 24 11.34 2.23 -13.09
CA ILE A 24 10.33 1.89 -12.09
C ILE A 24 9.11 2.78 -12.32
N VAL A 25 7.96 2.15 -12.57
CA VAL A 25 6.67 2.82 -12.78
C VAL A 25 5.92 3.00 -11.46
N ALA A 26 6.03 2.01 -10.59
CA ALA A 26 5.39 2.03 -9.29
C ALA A 26 6.14 1.12 -8.32
N CYS A 27 6.12 1.50 -7.06
CA CYS A 27 6.53 0.64 -5.95
C CYS A 27 5.38 0.60 -4.95
N ALA A 28 5.09 -0.56 -4.42
CA ALA A 28 4.08 -0.73 -3.40
C ALA A 28 4.54 -1.77 -2.39
N GLY A 29 4.09 -1.63 -1.17
CA GLY A 29 4.46 -2.57 -0.14
C GLY A 29 3.49 -2.56 1.02
N VAL A 30 3.65 -3.56 1.87
CA VAL A 30 2.83 -3.75 3.06
C VAL A 30 3.76 -4.12 4.20
N PHE A 31 3.58 -3.50 5.36
CA PHE A 31 4.30 -3.92 6.55
C PHE A 31 3.31 -4.22 7.67
N PRO A 32 3.51 -5.31 8.43
CA PRO A 32 2.62 -5.65 9.54
C PRO A 32 2.65 -4.58 10.63
N THR A 33 1.46 -4.21 11.11
CA THR A 33 1.30 -3.28 12.22
C THR A 33 0.79 -3.97 13.48
N ARG A 34 0.16 -5.13 13.29
CA ARG A 34 -0.32 -5.95 14.41
C ARG A 34 -0.07 -7.42 14.10
N ILE A 35 0.64 -8.09 15.00
CA ILE A 35 1.00 -9.49 14.88
C ILE A 35 0.49 -10.25 16.10
N LEU A 36 -0.24 -11.33 15.85
CA LEU A 36 -0.67 -12.25 16.91
C LEU A 36 0.40 -13.31 17.11
N LYS A 37 0.89 -13.46 18.33
CA LYS A 37 1.83 -14.49 18.69
C LYS A 37 1.20 -15.42 19.71
N VAL A 38 1.08 -16.70 19.35
CA VAL A 38 0.47 -17.72 20.21
C VAL A 38 1.56 -18.70 20.65
N GLY A 39 2.02 -18.57 21.89
CA GLY A 39 3.06 -19.46 22.47
C GLY A 39 4.36 -19.41 21.67
N ASN A 40 4.89 -20.61 21.36
CA ASN A 40 6.08 -20.77 20.53
C ASN A 40 5.77 -20.98 19.04
N GLY A 41 4.51 -20.75 18.66
CA GLY A 41 4.09 -20.90 17.26
C GLY A 41 4.56 -19.77 16.36
N PRO A 42 4.25 -19.86 15.04
CA PRO A 42 4.62 -18.80 14.13
C PRO A 42 3.88 -17.50 14.42
N ASN A 43 4.49 -16.38 14.05
CA ASN A 43 3.83 -15.09 14.11
C ASN A 43 2.71 -15.05 13.06
N LEU A 44 1.51 -14.59 13.48
CA LEU A 44 0.34 -14.48 12.61
C LEU A 44 0.00 -13.00 12.40
N PRO A 45 0.41 -12.40 11.29
CA PRO A 45 0.08 -11.01 10.99
C PRO A 45 -1.45 -10.83 10.89
N GLN A 46 -1.97 -9.83 11.60
CA GLN A 46 -3.40 -9.54 11.66
C GLN A 46 -3.76 -8.28 10.90
N GLU A 47 -2.97 -7.25 11.05
CA GLU A 47 -3.18 -5.97 10.42
C GLU A 47 -1.88 -5.46 9.80
N ALA A 48 -2.01 -4.66 8.78
CA ALA A 48 -0.86 -4.11 8.07
C ALA A 48 -1.16 -2.71 7.53
N MET A 49 -0.11 -1.98 7.23
CA MET A 49 -0.15 -0.69 6.56
C MET A 49 0.39 -0.85 5.15
N ALA A 50 -0.37 -0.38 4.17
CA ALA A 50 0.08 -0.34 2.78
C ALA A 50 0.65 1.03 2.44
N TRP A 51 1.66 1.03 1.59
CA TRP A 51 2.25 2.24 1.03
C TRP A 51 2.47 2.06 -0.46
N ALA A 52 2.48 3.16 -1.19
CA ALA A 52 2.77 3.10 -2.62
C ALA A 52 3.39 4.41 -3.08
N ILE A 53 4.23 4.31 -4.08
CA ILE A 53 4.87 5.43 -4.74
C ILE A 53 4.74 5.22 -6.24
N PHE A 54 4.28 6.25 -6.94
CA PHE A 54 4.01 6.17 -8.36
C PHE A 54 4.85 7.15 -9.14
N SER A 55 5.34 6.70 -10.30
CA SER A 55 6.01 7.54 -11.28
C SER A 55 4.97 8.31 -12.10
N PRO A 56 5.33 9.47 -12.68
CA PRO A 56 4.48 10.15 -13.66
C PRO A 56 4.13 9.30 -14.88
N ARG A 57 4.85 8.21 -15.12
CA ARG A 57 4.57 7.25 -16.19
C ARG A 57 3.42 6.30 -15.86
N LEU A 58 2.92 6.30 -14.64
CA LEU A 58 1.89 5.36 -14.20
C LEU A 58 0.65 5.31 -15.09
N PRO A 59 0.06 6.44 -15.55
CA PRO A 59 -1.18 6.38 -16.33
C PRO A 59 -1.12 5.46 -17.54
N ARG A 60 0.04 5.37 -18.18
CA ARG A 60 0.26 4.51 -19.34
C ARG A 60 0.20 3.03 -18.98
N TYR A 61 0.54 2.66 -17.74
CA TYR A 61 0.66 1.27 -17.31
C TYR A 61 -0.33 0.92 -16.20
N ALA A 62 -1.31 1.80 -15.96
CA ALA A 62 -2.19 1.70 -14.78
C ALA A 62 -2.92 0.36 -14.64
N LYS A 63 -3.41 -0.21 -15.75
CA LYS A 63 -4.14 -1.49 -15.70
C LYS A 63 -3.25 -2.63 -15.23
N GLY A 64 -2.03 -2.72 -15.77
CA GLY A 64 -1.09 -3.77 -15.40
C GLY A 64 -0.62 -3.61 -13.95
N VAL A 65 -0.36 -2.37 -13.54
CA VAL A 65 0.06 -2.07 -12.17
C VAL A 65 -1.05 -2.41 -11.17
N LEU A 66 -2.30 -2.02 -11.47
CA LEU A 66 -3.45 -2.37 -10.64
C LEU A 66 -3.60 -3.88 -10.46
N ARG A 67 -3.49 -4.62 -11.56
CA ARG A 67 -3.57 -6.09 -11.52
C ARG A 67 -2.47 -6.67 -10.65
N ALA A 68 -1.23 -6.21 -10.83
CA ALA A 68 -0.09 -6.70 -10.07
C ALA A 68 -0.23 -6.41 -8.57
N ILE A 69 -0.65 -5.20 -8.21
CA ILE A 69 -0.84 -4.83 -6.80
C ILE A 69 -2.01 -5.61 -6.19
N ARG A 70 -3.10 -5.81 -6.94
CA ARG A 70 -4.23 -6.59 -6.47
C ARG A 70 -3.83 -8.02 -6.15
N LEU A 71 -3.07 -8.67 -7.05
CA LEU A 71 -2.56 -10.02 -6.82
C LEU A 71 -1.65 -10.08 -5.60
N PHE A 72 -0.80 -9.07 -5.43
CA PHE A 72 0.07 -8.97 -4.27
C PHE A 72 -0.75 -8.87 -2.97
N LEU A 73 -1.77 -8.01 -2.94
CA LEU A 73 -2.63 -7.85 -1.77
C LEU A 73 -3.46 -9.10 -1.48
N ASP A 74 -3.95 -9.77 -2.52
CA ASP A 74 -4.73 -11.00 -2.36
C ASP A 74 -3.91 -12.12 -1.72
N GLY A 75 -2.60 -12.10 -1.92
CA GLY A 75 -1.69 -13.07 -1.31
C GLY A 75 -1.28 -12.76 0.12
N ARG A 76 -1.68 -11.60 0.65
CA ARG A 76 -1.28 -11.21 2.02
C ARG A 76 -2.11 -11.93 3.07
N PRO A 77 -1.49 -12.33 4.21
CA PRO A 77 -2.20 -13.05 5.27
C PRO A 77 -3.05 -12.16 6.17
N GLU A 78 -2.78 -10.85 6.21
CA GLU A 78 -3.49 -9.94 7.11
C GLU A 78 -4.97 -9.84 6.73
N TYR A 79 -5.87 -9.86 7.71
CA TYR A 79 -7.29 -9.67 7.46
C TYR A 79 -7.66 -8.22 7.21
N ARG A 80 -6.82 -7.29 7.66
CA ARG A 80 -7.07 -5.85 7.52
C ARG A 80 -5.79 -5.14 7.07
N ILE A 81 -5.88 -4.45 5.96
CA ILE A 81 -4.79 -3.63 5.43
C ILE A 81 -5.28 -2.20 5.35
N GLU A 82 -4.57 -1.28 5.98
CA GLU A 82 -4.91 0.14 6.01
C GLU A 82 -4.02 0.94 5.07
N ALA A 83 -4.55 2.05 4.56
CA ALA A 83 -3.78 3.00 3.76
C ALA A 83 -4.26 4.42 4.06
N TYR A 84 -3.33 5.36 4.09
CA TYR A 84 -3.64 6.76 4.31
C TYR A 84 -3.43 7.54 3.01
N VAL A 85 -4.36 8.44 2.72
CA VAL A 85 -4.34 9.24 1.49
C VAL A 85 -4.66 10.69 1.83
N ASP A 86 -3.98 11.62 1.17
CA ASP A 86 -4.33 13.03 1.23
C ASP A 86 -5.73 13.24 0.63
N PRO A 87 -6.67 13.89 1.34
CA PRO A 87 -8.02 14.11 0.82
C PRO A 87 -8.08 14.91 -0.48
N ASN A 88 -7.03 15.66 -0.79
CA ASN A 88 -6.94 16.42 -2.03
C ASN A 88 -6.44 15.59 -3.22
N HIS A 89 -6.09 14.33 -3.00
CA HIS A 89 -5.54 13.46 -4.03
C HIS A 89 -6.59 12.43 -4.49
N ALA A 90 -7.54 12.91 -5.29
CA ALA A 90 -8.68 12.09 -5.74
C ALA A 90 -8.28 10.87 -6.55
N GLU A 91 -7.20 10.95 -7.33
CA GLU A 91 -6.71 9.83 -8.13
C GLU A 91 -6.20 8.69 -7.26
N ALA A 92 -5.51 9.01 -6.17
CA ALA A 92 -5.04 8.00 -5.23
C ALA A 92 -6.22 7.30 -4.55
N ALA A 93 -7.25 8.05 -4.18
CA ALA A 93 -8.47 7.49 -3.59
C ALA A 93 -9.15 6.51 -4.55
N ARG A 94 -9.31 6.89 -5.81
CA ARG A 94 -9.91 6.01 -6.82
C ARG A 94 -9.07 4.75 -7.05
N PHE A 95 -7.75 4.89 -7.01
CA PHE A 95 -6.85 3.76 -7.16
C PHE A 95 -7.03 2.76 -6.01
N LEU A 96 -7.11 3.26 -4.78
CA LEU A 96 -7.37 2.40 -3.62
C LEU A 96 -8.72 1.69 -3.71
N GLU A 97 -9.76 2.40 -4.13
CA GLU A 97 -11.09 1.80 -4.30
C GLU A 97 -11.06 0.63 -5.29
N ARG A 98 -10.33 0.79 -6.39
CA ARG A 98 -10.16 -0.28 -7.39
C ARG A 98 -9.39 -1.48 -6.85
N LEU A 99 -8.57 -1.28 -5.82
CA LEU A 99 -7.84 -2.36 -5.16
C LEU A 99 -8.66 -3.04 -4.05
N GLY A 100 -9.89 -2.59 -3.84
CA GLY A 100 -10.78 -3.16 -2.83
C GLY A 100 -10.75 -2.46 -1.49
N PHE A 101 -10.09 -1.30 -1.39
CA PHE A 101 -10.11 -0.49 -0.18
C PHE A 101 -11.38 0.35 -0.13
N GLY A 102 -11.93 0.53 1.06
CA GLY A 102 -13.06 1.42 1.30
C GLY A 102 -12.68 2.54 2.25
N PHE A 103 -13.27 3.72 2.03
CA PHE A 103 -13.08 4.87 2.92
C PHE A 103 -13.69 4.58 4.28
N GLU A 104 -12.97 4.86 5.36
CA GLU A 104 -13.48 4.71 6.71
C GLU A 104 -13.71 6.04 7.42
N ARG A 105 -12.71 6.89 7.46
CA ARG A 105 -12.82 8.19 8.14
C ARG A 105 -11.64 9.09 7.82
N GLU A 106 -11.81 10.37 8.13
CA GLU A 106 -10.70 11.30 8.14
C GLU A 106 -10.00 11.21 9.49
N VAL A 107 -8.67 11.31 9.49
CA VAL A 107 -7.85 11.32 10.70
C VAL A 107 -6.95 12.55 10.66
N GLU A 108 -6.60 13.07 11.83
CA GLU A 108 -5.57 14.10 11.90
C GLU A 108 -4.22 13.45 11.68
N GLY A 109 -3.48 13.94 10.69
CA GLY A 109 -2.14 13.46 10.43
C GLY A 109 -1.18 13.91 11.53
N GLU A 110 -0.16 13.09 11.78
CA GLU A 110 0.92 13.44 12.70
C GLU A 110 1.88 14.46 12.12
N HIS A 111 1.52 15.05 10.97
CA HIS A 111 2.33 16.06 10.32
C HIS A 111 2.34 17.36 11.13
N PRO A 112 3.48 18.06 11.20
CA PRO A 112 3.58 19.32 11.94
C PRO A 112 2.59 20.40 11.52
N ASP A 113 2.06 20.33 10.30
CA ASP A 113 1.07 21.25 9.77
C ASP A 113 -0.38 20.88 10.10
N GLY A 114 -0.60 19.75 10.81
CA GLY A 114 -1.94 19.30 11.17
C GLY A 114 -2.77 18.81 9.99
N ALA A 115 -2.16 18.47 8.87
CA ALA A 115 -2.86 18.02 7.68
C ALA A 115 -3.71 16.79 7.98
N ARG A 116 -4.97 16.79 7.53
CA ARG A 116 -5.86 15.64 7.65
C ARG A 116 -5.56 14.63 6.57
N LEU A 117 -5.71 13.36 6.93
CA LEU A 117 -5.58 12.25 5.99
C LEU A 117 -6.87 11.45 5.99
N CYS A 118 -7.14 10.80 4.87
CA CYS A 118 -8.25 9.86 4.75
C CYS A 118 -7.73 8.45 5.00
N LEU A 119 -8.38 7.74 5.91
CA LEU A 119 -8.08 6.34 6.19
C LEU A 119 -8.94 5.45 5.31
N TYR A 120 -8.29 4.59 4.56
CA TYR A 120 -8.93 3.54 3.77
C TYR A 120 -8.51 2.19 4.32
N ALA A 121 -9.39 1.21 4.22
CA ALA A 121 -9.07 -0.15 4.66
C ALA A 121 -9.61 -1.18 3.69
N ARG A 122 -8.86 -2.25 3.53
CA ARG A 122 -9.24 -3.44 2.79
C ARG A 122 -9.37 -4.57 3.82
N VAL A 123 -10.58 -5.07 3.97
CA VAL A 123 -10.87 -6.09 4.98
C VAL A 123 -11.24 -7.39 4.27
N ARG A 124 -10.61 -8.48 4.70
CA ARG A 124 -10.92 -9.81 4.21
C ARG A 124 -12.08 -10.39 5.00
N HIS A 125 -13.08 -10.85 4.30
CA HIS A 125 -14.28 -11.45 4.91
C HIS A 125 -14.25 -12.97 4.84
#